data_b52af82d7517a68896e892c24764a2a5
#
_entry.id   b52af82d7517a68896e892c24764a2a5
#
_cell.length_a   1.000
_cell.length_b   1.000
_cell.length_c   1.000
_cell.angle_alpha   90.00
_cell.angle_beta   90.00
_cell.angle_gamma   90.00
#
_symmetry.space_group_name_H-M   'P 1'
#
loop_
_entity.id
_entity.type
_entity.pdbx_description
1 polymer ?
#
loop_
_entity_poly.entity_id
_entity_poly.type
_entity_poly.pdbx_seq_one_letter_code
_entity_poly.pdbx_strand_id
1 'polypeptide(L)'
;MTLTLVAKAILLFLLGLLLANLFKRWILKVSRTTKYVWIINEETANMVYKLIILVALIYSLDILGILSIKMAGTTLSNVITALIVFYFSYLIAKKSKDYLLMSGAERGNLPEMQLKAKLFYYSLIAIASMIALNIAGFTGRLTTLIVAGGITGIVLGFSAQTVIANLISGIFMYFDKPLKIGDPVEVAGYSGVVNDIRILSTRIRTWDGTLVRIPNEKVFNSEIRNLTKYPARRVDVLIGIAYKEDINRAIEVIKKTLDDMPLVLAEPEPMVYVDELGDSSVNIYVKAWAPSEKWFNVRSAILQKIKEALDREGIEIPFPQRVNWFAEELRVKVEKG
;
A
#
# COMPACT_ATOMS: atom_id res chain seq x y z
N MET A 1 -34.14 38.51 -41.09
CA MET A 1 -33.43 38.20 -39.83
C MET A 1 -34.11 38.95 -38.72
N THR A 2 -34.76 38.29 -37.77
CA THR A 2 -35.55 38.96 -36.73
C THR A 2 -34.63 39.61 -35.71
N LEU A 3 -34.97 40.80 -35.21
CA LEU A 3 -34.20 41.54 -34.19
C LEU A 3 -33.88 40.68 -32.96
N THR A 4 -34.77 39.73 -32.67
CA THR A 4 -34.62 38.76 -31.58
C THR A 4 -33.46 37.78 -31.80
N LEU A 5 -33.16 37.34 -33.01
CA LEU A 5 -32.01 36.45 -33.31
C LEU A 5 -30.69 37.20 -33.19
N VAL A 6 -30.64 38.44 -33.64
CA VAL A 6 -29.45 39.29 -33.46
C VAL A 6 -29.17 39.53 -31.99
N ALA A 7 -30.20 39.86 -31.22
CA ALA A 7 -30.04 40.06 -29.77
C ALA A 7 -29.55 38.79 -29.06
N LYS A 8 -30.06 37.61 -29.40
CA LYS A 8 -29.61 36.32 -28.85
C LYS A 8 -28.15 36.03 -29.20
N ALA A 9 -27.75 36.28 -30.45
CA ALA A 9 -26.37 36.05 -30.90
C ALA A 9 -25.39 36.97 -30.15
N ILE A 10 -25.72 38.25 -30.01
CA ILE A 10 -24.91 39.23 -29.26
C ILE A 10 -24.83 38.83 -27.79
N LEU A 11 -25.97 38.43 -27.17
CA LEU A 11 -25.99 37.99 -25.77
C LEU A 11 -25.07 36.77 -25.54
N LEU A 12 -25.14 35.75 -26.42
CA LEU A 12 -24.28 34.56 -26.35
C LEU A 12 -22.81 34.92 -26.47
N PHE A 13 -22.45 35.81 -27.41
CA PHE A 13 -21.07 36.24 -27.58
C PHE A 13 -20.56 37.02 -26.36
N LEU A 14 -21.34 37.93 -25.80
CA LEU A 14 -20.99 38.67 -24.58
C LEU A 14 -20.84 37.72 -23.36
N LEU A 15 -21.71 36.72 -23.25
CA LEU A 15 -21.59 35.66 -22.21
C LEU A 15 -20.29 34.88 -22.40
N GLY A 16 -19.95 34.50 -23.62
CA GLY A 16 -18.69 33.84 -23.97
C GLY A 16 -17.46 34.66 -23.58
N LEU A 17 -17.48 35.97 -23.86
CA LEU A 17 -16.41 36.89 -23.45
C LEU A 17 -16.27 36.99 -21.93
N LEU A 18 -17.39 37.05 -21.22
CA LEU A 18 -17.40 37.07 -19.75
C LEU A 18 -16.80 35.79 -19.19
N LEU A 19 -17.25 34.62 -19.67
CA LEU A 19 -16.73 33.32 -19.27
C LEU A 19 -15.24 33.19 -19.58
N ALA A 20 -14.80 33.59 -20.78
CA ALA A 20 -13.39 33.55 -21.15
C ALA A 20 -12.52 34.39 -20.19
N ASN A 21 -12.97 35.59 -19.81
CA ASN A 21 -12.26 36.43 -18.84
C ASN A 21 -12.24 35.83 -17.44
N LEU A 22 -13.34 35.21 -16.97
CA LEU A 22 -13.41 34.55 -15.68
C LEU A 22 -12.44 33.37 -15.63
N PHE A 23 -12.46 32.49 -16.64
CA PHE A 23 -11.54 31.34 -16.73
C PHE A 23 -10.08 31.78 -16.81
N LYS A 24 -9.76 32.79 -17.63
CA LYS A 24 -8.40 33.37 -17.71
C LYS A 24 -7.93 33.83 -16.33
N ARG A 25 -8.74 34.60 -15.61
CA ARG A 25 -8.41 35.09 -14.26
C ARG A 25 -8.27 33.96 -13.27
N TRP A 26 -9.12 32.94 -13.33
CA TRP A 26 -9.06 31.77 -12.48
C TRP A 26 -7.78 30.96 -12.72
N ILE A 27 -7.43 30.68 -14.00
CA ILE A 27 -6.18 29.97 -14.35
C ILE A 27 -4.97 30.76 -13.86
N LEU A 28 -4.92 32.07 -14.04
CA LEU A 28 -3.82 32.93 -13.57
C LEU A 28 -3.73 32.95 -12.03
N LYS A 29 -4.87 32.91 -11.32
CA LYS A 29 -4.88 32.84 -9.87
C LYS A 29 -4.32 31.49 -9.39
N VAL A 30 -4.74 30.38 -9.99
CA VAL A 30 -4.25 29.03 -9.69
C VAL A 30 -2.77 28.88 -10.03
N SER A 31 -2.31 29.49 -11.14
CA SER A 31 -0.88 29.49 -11.52
C SER A 31 0.04 30.09 -10.46
N ARG A 32 -0.43 31.07 -9.70
CA ARG A 32 0.36 31.71 -8.62
C ARG A 32 0.45 30.90 -7.33
N THR A 33 -0.47 29.92 -7.14
CA THR A 33 -0.58 29.13 -5.90
C THR A 33 -0.09 27.70 -6.06
N THR A 34 0.18 27.24 -7.27
CA THR A 34 0.44 25.82 -7.56
C THR A 34 1.88 25.60 -8.04
N LYS A 35 2.50 24.49 -7.63
CA LYS A 35 3.80 24.03 -8.15
C LYS A 35 3.77 23.62 -9.63
N TYR A 36 2.59 23.56 -10.24
CA TYR A 36 2.39 23.14 -11.66
C TYR A 36 2.39 24.31 -12.64
N VAL A 37 3.24 25.32 -12.42
CA VAL A 37 3.38 26.55 -13.24
C VAL A 37 3.64 26.25 -14.72
N TRP A 38 4.17 25.11 -15.04
CA TRP A 38 4.49 24.68 -16.40
C TRP A 38 3.27 24.31 -17.27
N ILE A 39 2.17 23.78 -16.68
CA ILE A 39 0.90 23.57 -17.38
C ILE A 39 0.02 24.82 -17.25
N ILE A 40 -0.05 25.37 -16.04
CA ILE A 40 -0.95 26.43 -15.65
C ILE A 40 -0.15 27.75 -15.66
N ASN A 41 0.06 28.31 -16.84
CA ASN A 41 0.78 29.57 -17.04
C ASN A 41 -0.05 30.55 -17.85
N GLU A 42 0.48 31.76 -18.06
CA GLU A 42 -0.19 32.80 -18.80
C GLU A 42 -0.48 32.40 -20.26
N GLU A 43 0.40 31.64 -20.88
CA GLU A 43 0.22 31.15 -22.24
C GLU A 43 -0.98 30.20 -22.32
N THR A 44 -1.10 29.25 -21.39
CA THR A 44 -2.24 28.33 -21.29
C THR A 44 -3.53 29.08 -20.99
N ALA A 45 -3.49 30.09 -20.11
CA ALA A 45 -4.63 30.96 -19.85
C ALA A 45 -5.09 31.69 -21.09
N ASN A 46 -4.16 32.21 -21.89
CA ASN A 46 -4.45 32.89 -23.17
C ASN A 46 -4.97 31.93 -24.24
N MET A 47 -4.47 30.68 -24.27
CA MET A 47 -4.99 29.64 -25.17
C MET A 47 -6.44 29.30 -24.85
N VAL A 48 -6.78 29.03 -23.59
CA VAL A 48 -8.15 28.74 -23.15
C VAL A 48 -9.08 29.93 -23.40
N TYR A 49 -8.61 31.15 -23.13
CA TYR A 49 -9.34 32.39 -23.43
C TYR A 49 -9.71 32.47 -24.92
N LYS A 50 -8.73 32.29 -25.81
CA LYS A 50 -8.96 32.34 -27.29
C LYS A 50 -9.91 31.22 -27.71
N LEU A 51 -9.80 29.99 -27.15
CA LEU A 51 -10.68 28.87 -27.45
C LEU A 51 -12.14 29.22 -27.13
N ILE A 52 -12.41 29.71 -25.91
CA ILE A 52 -13.78 30.05 -25.47
C ILE A 52 -14.39 31.15 -26.37
N ILE A 53 -13.63 32.18 -26.68
CA ILE A 53 -14.11 33.26 -27.56
C ILE A 53 -14.43 32.74 -28.96
N LEU A 54 -13.57 31.91 -29.52
CA LEU A 54 -13.70 31.39 -30.86
C LEU A 54 -14.93 30.46 -30.97
N VAL A 55 -15.16 29.62 -29.97
CA VAL A 55 -16.36 28.78 -29.87
C VAL A 55 -17.62 29.65 -29.72
N ALA A 56 -17.61 30.66 -28.84
CA ALA A 56 -18.73 31.57 -28.67
C ALA A 56 -19.07 32.32 -29.94
N LEU A 57 -18.05 32.76 -30.70
CA LEU A 57 -18.23 33.42 -31.99
C LEU A 57 -18.90 32.48 -33.00
N ILE A 58 -18.45 31.24 -33.12
CA ILE A 58 -19.01 30.24 -34.06
C ILE A 58 -20.49 30.01 -33.77
N TYR A 59 -20.86 29.75 -32.49
CA TYR A 59 -22.26 29.55 -32.13
C TYR A 59 -23.11 30.81 -32.29
N SER A 60 -22.54 32.00 -32.10
CA SER A 60 -23.24 33.27 -32.39
C SER A 60 -23.53 33.45 -33.88
N LEU A 61 -22.58 33.08 -34.74
CA LEU A 61 -22.77 33.09 -36.22
C LEU A 61 -23.75 31.99 -36.67
N ASP A 62 -23.79 30.86 -35.99
CA ASP A 62 -24.76 29.78 -36.25
C ASP A 62 -26.20 30.20 -35.92
N ILE A 63 -26.43 30.90 -34.79
CA ILE A 63 -27.73 31.51 -34.45
C ILE A 63 -28.20 32.49 -35.54
N LEU A 64 -27.28 33.21 -36.19
CA LEU A 64 -27.59 34.09 -37.28
C LEU A 64 -27.89 33.39 -38.60
N GLY A 65 -27.77 32.03 -38.63
CA GLY A 65 -27.97 31.22 -39.82
C GLY A 65 -26.79 31.18 -40.79
N ILE A 66 -25.68 31.84 -40.47
CA ILE A 66 -24.52 31.94 -41.36
C ILE A 66 -23.79 30.61 -41.48
N LEU A 67 -23.72 29.85 -40.41
CA LEU A 67 -23.03 28.56 -40.36
C LEU A 67 -23.95 27.33 -40.22
N SER A 68 -25.27 27.54 -40.38
CA SER A 68 -26.29 26.49 -40.25
C SER A 68 -26.40 25.55 -41.46
N ILE A 69 -25.41 25.57 -42.34
CA ILE A 69 -25.30 24.69 -43.51
C ILE A 69 -25.16 23.24 -43.00
N LYS A 70 -26.11 22.37 -43.35
CA LYS A 70 -26.07 20.94 -42.99
C LYS A 70 -25.13 20.17 -43.93
N MET A 71 -24.17 19.50 -43.37
CA MET A 71 -23.24 18.58 -44.06
C MET A 71 -23.25 17.22 -43.36
N ALA A 72 -23.61 16.17 -44.09
CA ALA A 72 -23.58 14.78 -43.62
C ALA A 72 -24.25 14.53 -42.24
N GLY A 73 -25.38 15.22 -41.94
CA GLY A 73 -26.14 15.05 -40.70
C GLY A 73 -25.73 15.96 -39.55
N THR A 74 -24.74 16.82 -39.72
CA THR A 74 -24.28 17.82 -38.74
C THR A 74 -24.27 19.23 -39.36
N THR A 75 -24.03 20.24 -38.54
CA THR A 75 -23.87 21.64 -39.02
C THR A 75 -22.42 22.00 -39.25
N LEU A 76 -22.15 22.92 -40.17
CA LEU A 76 -20.80 23.42 -40.43
C LEU A 76 -20.19 24.03 -39.16
N SER A 77 -20.99 24.67 -38.31
CA SER A 77 -20.58 25.19 -37.00
C SER A 77 -19.99 24.10 -36.09
N ASN A 78 -20.64 22.94 -36.02
CA ASN A 78 -20.16 21.80 -35.21
C ASN A 78 -18.83 21.25 -35.74
N VAL A 79 -18.68 21.11 -37.05
CA VAL A 79 -17.42 20.64 -37.67
C VAL A 79 -16.27 21.61 -37.37
N ILE A 80 -16.49 22.89 -37.53
CA ILE A 80 -15.46 23.92 -37.25
C ILE A 80 -15.12 23.92 -35.75
N THR A 81 -16.12 23.81 -34.86
CA THR A 81 -15.92 23.74 -33.41
C THR A 81 -15.11 22.49 -33.03
N ALA A 82 -15.44 21.34 -33.63
CA ALA A 82 -14.69 20.08 -33.41
C ALA A 82 -13.21 20.20 -33.78
N LEU A 83 -12.92 20.79 -34.94
CA LEU A 83 -11.53 21.02 -35.40
C LEU A 83 -10.76 21.94 -34.45
N ILE A 84 -11.41 23.01 -33.98
CA ILE A 84 -10.81 23.95 -33.04
C ILE A 84 -10.52 23.30 -31.71
N VAL A 85 -11.49 22.59 -31.13
CA VAL A 85 -11.32 21.87 -29.85
C VAL A 85 -10.21 20.84 -29.99
N PHE A 86 -10.18 20.07 -31.08
CA PHE A 86 -9.11 19.12 -31.34
C PHE A 86 -7.72 19.77 -31.43
N TYR A 87 -7.62 20.89 -32.19
CA TYR A 87 -6.37 21.62 -32.35
C TYR A 87 -5.82 22.15 -31.00
N PHE A 88 -6.68 22.75 -30.19
CA PHE A 88 -6.25 23.24 -28.87
C PHE A 88 -5.87 22.09 -27.93
N SER A 89 -6.61 20.97 -27.94
CA SER A 89 -6.27 19.77 -27.20
C SER A 89 -4.94 19.18 -27.64
N TYR A 90 -4.65 19.19 -28.95
CA TYR A 90 -3.35 18.78 -29.50
C TYR A 90 -2.20 19.66 -28.97
N LEU A 91 -2.39 21.00 -28.95
CA LEU A 91 -1.38 21.93 -28.42
C LEU A 91 -1.09 21.64 -26.91
N ILE A 92 -2.14 21.40 -26.13
CA ILE A 92 -2.01 21.05 -24.71
C ILE A 92 -1.27 19.71 -24.55
N ALA A 93 -1.66 18.69 -25.33
CA ALA A 93 -1.02 17.38 -25.30
C ALA A 93 0.47 17.45 -25.67
N LYS A 94 0.82 18.21 -26.73
CA LYS A 94 2.19 18.44 -27.16
C LYS A 94 3.00 19.13 -26.05
N LYS A 95 2.48 20.21 -25.49
CA LYS A 95 3.14 20.97 -24.41
C LYS A 95 3.38 20.10 -23.17
N SER A 96 2.39 19.28 -22.78
CA SER A 96 2.50 18.34 -21.68
C SER A 96 3.58 17.27 -21.91
N LYS A 97 3.65 16.74 -23.16
CA LYS A 97 4.71 15.79 -23.55
C LYS A 97 6.10 16.43 -23.46
N ASP A 98 6.28 17.63 -24.04
CA ASP A 98 7.56 18.31 -24.06
C ASP A 98 8.05 18.63 -22.64
N TYR A 99 7.15 19.02 -21.74
CA TYR A 99 7.47 19.21 -20.33
C TYR A 99 7.92 17.92 -19.64
N LEU A 100 7.20 16.80 -19.82
CA LEU A 100 7.59 15.52 -19.22
C LEU A 100 8.98 15.09 -19.69
N LEU A 101 9.33 15.36 -20.96
CA LEU A 101 10.66 15.07 -21.49
C LEU A 101 11.73 15.97 -20.86
N MET A 102 11.48 17.28 -20.71
CA MET A 102 12.40 18.21 -20.05
C MET A 102 12.65 17.80 -18.58
N SER A 103 11.58 17.50 -17.84
CA SER A 103 11.68 17.05 -16.45
C SER A 103 12.45 15.71 -16.32
N GLY A 104 12.35 14.84 -17.33
CA GLY A 104 13.12 13.58 -17.40
C GLY A 104 14.61 13.80 -17.65
N ALA A 105 14.92 14.79 -18.48
CA ALA A 105 16.31 15.17 -18.77
C ALA A 105 17.01 15.73 -17.52
N GLU A 106 16.34 16.62 -16.78
CA GLU A 106 16.88 17.21 -15.55
C GLU A 106 17.13 16.19 -14.44
N ARG A 107 16.34 15.11 -14.40
CA ARG A 107 16.43 14.05 -13.39
C ARG A 107 17.28 12.85 -13.78
N GLY A 108 17.87 12.84 -14.97
CA GLY A 108 18.69 11.73 -15.48
C GLY A 108 17.92 10.45 -15.84
N ASN A 109 16.55 10.51 -15.90
CA ASN A 109 15.67 9.38 -16.17
C ASN A 109 14.95 9.48 -17.51
N LEU A 110 15.68 9.89 -18.55
CA LEU A 110 15.15 10.17 -19.88
C LEU A 110 14.37 8.99 -20.52
N PRO A 111 14.86 7.71 -20.48
CA PRO A 111 14.16 6.61 -21.13
C PRO A 111 12.78 6.32 -20.49
N GLU A 112 12.70 6.32 -19.17
CA GLU A 112 11.45 6.10 -18.43
C GLU A 112 10.44 7.22 -18.69
N MET A 113 10.92 8.46 -18.72
CA MET A 113 10.08 9.61 -18.92
C MET A 113 9.60 9.74 -20.37
N GLN A 114 10.38 9.26 -21.35
CA GLN A 114 9.94 9.16 -22.75
C GLN A 114 8.71 8.26 -22.91
N LEU A 115 8.71 7.08 -22.25
CA LEU A 115 7.56 6.18 -22.30
C LEU A 115 6.33 6.82 -21.67
N LYS A 116 6.48 7.42 -20.48
CA LYS A 116 5.39 8.14 -19.78
C LYS A 116 4.83 9.30 -20.61
N ALA A 117 5.71 10.09 -21.19
CA ALA A 117 5.34 11.23 -22.03
C ALA A 117 4.57 10.80 -23.30
N LYS A 118 5.00 9.70 -23.96
CA LYS A 118 4.29 9.14 -25.11
C LYS A 118 2.92 8.61 -24.73
N LEU A 119 2.82 7.81 -23.68
CA LEU A 119 1.54 7.26 -23.21
C LEU A 119 0.57 8.38 -22.85
N PHE A 120 1.01 9.37 -22.10
CA PHE A 120 0.19 10.51 -21.72
C PHE A 120 -0.28 11.33 -22.95
N TYR A 121 0.62 11.60 -23.88
CA TYR A 121 0.30 12.31 -25.12
C TYR A 121 -0.76 11.57 -25.95
N TYR A 122 -0.57 10.27 -26.21
CA TYR A 122 -1.53 9.49 -27.01
C TYR A 122 -2.87 9.32 -26.29
N SER A 123 -2.90 9.19 -24.97
CA SER A 123 -4.14 9.17 -24.18
C SER A 123 -4.92 10.48 -24.33
N LEU A 124 -4.25 11.64 -24.22
CA LEU A 124 -4.88 12.95 -24.42
C LEU A 124 -5.42 13.12 -25.84
N ILE A 125 -4.66 12.69 -26.85
CA ILE A 125 -5.08 12.77 -28.24
C ILE A 125 -6.30 11.87 -28.51
N ALA A 126 -6.34 10.65 -27.93
CA ALA A 126 -7.48 9.74 -28.06
C ALA A 126 -8.75 10.38 -27.44
N ILE A 127 -8.65 10.93 -26.24
CA ILE A 127 -9.77 11.61 -25.57
C ILE A 127 -10.22 12.83 -26.40
N ALA A 128 -9.29 13.65 -26.87
CA ALA A 128 -9.58 14.83 -27.69
C ALA A 128 -10.27 14.45 -29.00
N SER A 129 -9.83 13.36 -29.65
CA SER A 129 -10.46 12.84 -30.86
C SER A 129 -11.90 12.38 -30.60
N MET A 130 -12.17 11.70 -29.48
CA MET A 130 -13.53 11.29 -29.11
C MET A 130 -14.44 12.50 -28.88
N ILE A 131 -13.95 13.54 -28.17
CA ILE A 131 -14.70 14.77 -27.91
C ILE A 131 -14.98 15.49 -29.24
N ALA A 132 -13.98 15.65 -30.11
CA ALA A 132 -14.12 16.30 -31.39
C ALA A 132 -15.12 15.58 -32.33
N LEU A 133 -15.05 14.23 -32.39
CA LEU A 133 -15.99 13.44 -33.18
C LEU A 133 -17.43 13.53 -32.63
N ASN A 134 -17.59 13.59 -31.31
CA ASN A 134 -18.90 13.81 -30.69
C ASN A 134 -19.49 15.17 -31.10
N ILE A 135 -18.70 16.24 -30.99
CA ILE A 135 -19.11 17.63 -31.41
C ILE A 135 -19.43 17.65 -32.90
N ALA A 136 -18.65 16.93 -33.74
CA ALA A 136 -18.87 16.84 -35.17
C ALA A 136 -20.13 16.05 -35.58
N GLY A 137 -20.89 15.49 -34.61
CA GLY A 137 -22.17 14.81 -34.86
C GLY A 137 -22.05 13.31 -35.16
N PHE A 138 -20.87 12.69 -34.95
CA PHE A 138 -20.66 11.26 -35.15
C PHE A 138 -21.09 10.40 -33.96
N THR A 139 -22.01 10.88 -33.12
CA THR A 139 -22.44 10.24 -31.84
C THR A 139 -22.87 8.79 -31.97
N GLY A 140 -23.66 8.46 -33.02
CA GLY A 140 -24.15 7.08 -33.22
C GLY A 140 -23.06 6.06 -33.53
N ARG A 141 -21.98 6.47 -34.20
CA ARG A 141 -20.82 5.62 -34.53
C ARG A 141 -19.84 5.52 -33.35
N LEU A 142 -19.77 6.54 -32.51
CA LEU A 142 -18.94 6.57 -31.32
C LEU A 142 -19.42 5.59 -30.25
N THR A 143 -20.73 5.35 -30.16
CA THR A 143 -21.29 4.36 -29.21
C THR A 143 -20.66 2.97 -29.39
N THR A 144 -20.48 2.53 -30.64
CA THR A 144 -19.83 1.25 -30.96
C THR A 144 -18.35 1.24 -30.53
N LEU A 145 -17.63 2.34 -30.75
CA LEU A 145 -16.22 2.47 -30.32
C LEU A 145 -16.10 2.53 -28.78
N ILE A 146 -17.04 3.21 -28.12
CA ILE A 146 -17.08 3.28 -26.64
C ILE A 146 -17.35 1.89 -26.05
N VAL A 147 -18.30 1.12 -26.63
CA VAL A 147 -18.59 -0.25 -26.18
C VAL A 147 -17.39 -1.16 -26.40
N ALA A 148 -16.78 -1.13 -27.61
CA ALA A 148 -15.58 -1.92 -27.89
C ALA A 148 -14.39 -1.52 -27.00
N GLY A 149 -14.18 -0.22 -26.79
CA GLY A 149 -13.16 0.32 -25.87
C GLY A 149 -13.45 -0.05 -24.41
N GLY A 150 -14.72 -0.07 -24.01
CA GLY A 150 -15.16 -0.49 -22.69
C GLY A 150 -14.82 -1.95 -22.39
N ILE A 151 -15.10 -2.86 -23.33
CA ILE A 151 -14.73 -4.28 -23.20
C ILE A 151 -13.22 -4.42 -23.09
N THR A 152 -12.45 -3.75 -23.95
CA THR A 152 -10.99 -3.74 -23.90
C THR A 152 -10.50 -3.17 -22.57
N GLY A 153 -11.13 -2.10 -22.05
CA GLY A 153 -10.83 -1.51 -20.76
C GLY A 153 -11.06 -2.46 -19.58
N ILE A 154 -12.13 -3.26 -19.63
CA ILE A 154 -12.42 -4.27 -18.61
C ILE A 154 -11.33 -5.36 -18.63
N VAL A 155 -10.94 -5.86 -19.79
CA VAL A 155 -9.86 -6.86 -19.92
C VAL A 155 -8.52 -6.33 -19.39
N LEU A 156 -8.17 -5.09 -19.77
CA LEU A 156 -6.96 -4.43 -19.26
C LEU A 156 -7.04 -4.17 -17.77
N GLY A 157 -8.23 -3.82 -17.25
CA GLY A 157 -8.49 -3.61 -15.82
C GLY A 157 -8.26 -4.89 -15.02
N PHE A 158 -8.78 -6.02 -15.46
CA PHE A 158 -8.51 -7.31 -14.83
C PHE A 158 -7.03 -7.71 -14.89
N SER A 159 -6.37 -7.44 -16.02
CA SER A 159 -4.94 -7.70 -16.17
C SER A 159 -4.08 -6.84 -15.22
N ALA A 160 -4.52 -5.62 -14.91
CA ALA A 160 -3.83 -4.69 -14.01
C ALA A 160 -4.23 -4.84 -12.53
N GLN A 161 -5.28 -5.62 -12.23
CA GLN A 161 -5.90 -5.71 -10.89
C GLN A 161 -4.90 -5.97 -9.78
N THR A 162 -4.03 -6.97 -9.93
CA THR A 162 -3.02 -7.31 -8.92
C THR A 162 -2.01 -6.19 -8.69
N VAL A 163 -1.62 -5.47 -9.73
CA VAL A 163 -0.68 -4.34 -9.60
C VAL A 163 -1.35 -3.19 -8.83
N ILE A 164 -2.61 -2.90 -9.16
CA ILE A 164 -3.40 -1.85 -8.50
C ILE A 164 -3.65 -2.22 -7.04
N ALA A 165 -4.02 -3.47 -6.75
CA ALA A 165 -4.24 -3.95 -5.39
C ALA A 165 -2.98 -3.80 -4.52
N ASN A 166 -1.82 -4.19 -5.05
CA ASN A 166 -0.54 -4.03 -4.36
C ASN A 166 -0.16 -2.55 -4.13
N LEU A 167 -0.42 -1.68 -5.10
CA LEU A 167 -0.21 -0.24 -4.97
C LEU A 167 -1.08 0.36 -3.87
N ILE A 168 -2.38 0.06 -3.90
CA ILE A 168 -3.36 0.55 -2.92
C ILE A 168 -3.01 0.04 -1.51
N SER A 169 -2.71 -1.25 -1.36
CA SER A 169 -2.29 -1.84 -0.09
C SER A 169 -1.01 -1.18 0.44
N GLY A 170 -0.03 -0.89 -0.44
CA GLY A 170 1.19 -0.17 -0.07
C GLY A 170 0.91 1.25 0.44
N ILE A 171 -0.05 1.95 -0.17
CA ILE A 171 -0.50 3.27 0.27
C ILE A 171 -1.16 3.20 1.65
N PHE A 172 -2.09 2.25 1.88
CA PHE A 172 -2.72 2.07 3.19
C PHE A 172 -1.70 1.71 4.27
N MET A 173 -0.77 0.80 3.99
CA MET A 173 0.30 0.46 4.94
C MET A 173 1.19 1.67 5.30
N TYR A 174 1.39 2.60 4.37
CA TYR A 174 2.12 3.84 4.63
C TYR A 174 1.37 4.77 5.60
N PHE A 175 0.04 4.86 5.50
CA PHE A 175 -0.78 5.70 6.38
C PHE A 175 -1.04 5.04 7.74
N ASP A 176 -1.47 3.79 7.76
CA ASP A 176 -1.85 3.05 8.97
C ASP A 176 -0.63 2.56 9.78
N LYS A 177 0.50 2.30 9.11
CA LYS A 177 1.76 1.84 9.71
C LYS A 177 1.59 0.64 10.64
N PRO A 178 0.98 -0.46 10.20
CA PRO A 178 0.85 -1.67 11.00
C PRO A 178 2.22 -2.29 11.32
N LEU A 179 3.21 -2.05 10.46
CA LEU A 179 4.62 -2.41 10.63
C LEU A 179 5.50 -1.27 10.11
N LYS A 180 6.74 -1.20 10.62
CA LYS A 180 7.75 -0.20 10.25
C LYS A 180 9.04 -0.89 9.84
N ILE A 181 9.87 -0.19 9.08
CA ILE A 181 11.23 -0.66 8.77
C ILE A 181 12.00 -0.83 10.08
N GLY A 182 12.64 -1.99 10.24
CA GLY A 182 13.33 -2.39 11.44
C GLY A 182 12.50 -3.20 12.44
N ASP A 183 11.17 -3.26 12.30
CA ASP A 183 10.32 -4.07 13.20
C ASP A 183 10.56 -5.57 12.97
N PRO A 184 10.77 -6.35 14.04
CA PRO A 184 10.66 -7.80 13.99
C PRO A 184 9.17 -8.19 13.89
N VAL A 185 8.83 -8.96 12.86
CA VAL A 185 7.44 -9.32 12.56
C VAL A 185 7.28 -10.78 12.15
N GLU A 186 6.08 -11.30 12.36
CA GLU A 186 5.58 -12.51 11.72
C GLU A 186 4.42 -12.11 10.82
N VAL A 187 4.53 -12.32 9.52
CA VAL A 187 3.53 -11.91 8.53
C VAL A 187 3.56 -12.81 7.30
N ALA A 188 2.39 -13.16 6.79
CA ALA A 188 2.23 -13.98 5.59
C ALA A 188 3.01 -15.33 5.63
N GLY A 189 3.24 -15.88 6.83
CA GLY A 189 4.00 -17.12 7.07
C GLY A 189 5.52 -16.94 7.17
N TYR A 190 6.02 -15.73 7.15
CA TYR A 190 7.45 -15.44 7.33
C TYR A 190 7.70 -14.69 8.63
N SER A 191 8.84 -15.02 9.28
CA SER A 191 9.31 -14.37 10.51
C SER A 191 10.69 -13.75 10.27
N GLY A 192 10.86 -12.48 10.69
CA GLY A 192 12.10 -11.76 10.49
C GLY A 192 11.95 -10.26 10.74
N VAL A 193 12.88 -9.47 10.23
CA VAL A 193 12.91 -8.01 10.38
C VAL A 193 12.49 -7.34 9.07
N VAL A 194 11.61 -6.36 9.14
CA VAL A 194 11.21 -5.55 7.97
C VAL A 194 12.41 -4.78 7.44
N ASN A 195 12.87 -5.13 6.25
CA ASN A 195 14.04 -4.51 5.62
C ASN A 195 13.65 -3.22 4.88
N ASP A 196 12.63 -3.28 4.02
CA ASP A 196 12.06 -2.11 3.36
C ASP A 196 10.58 -2.33 2.99
N ILE A 197 9.86 -1.22 2.77
CA ILE A 197 8.47 -1.19 2.31
C ILE A 197 8.46 -0.36 1.03
N ARG A 198 8.20 -1.02 -0.10
CA ARG A 198 8.16 -0.38 -1.43
C ARG A 198 6.72 -0.24 -1.92
N ILE A 199 6.56 0.44 -3.05
CA ILE A 199 5.25 0.73 -3.65
C ILE A 199 4.40 -0.53 -3.86
N LEU A 200 4.99 -1.63 -4.31
CA LEU A 200 4.26 -2.87 -4.65
C LEU A 200 4.59 -4.05 -3.73
N SER A 201 5.60 -3.95 -2.88
CA SER A 201 6.06 -5.08 -2.07
C SER A 201 6.80 -4.64 -0.82
N THR A 202 6.64 -5.41 0.24
CA THR A 202 7.39 -5.35 1.48
C THR A 202 8.48 -6.42 1.45
N ARG A 203 9.65 -6.12 1.99
CA ARG A 203 10.78 -7.04 2.07
C ARG A 203 11.11 -7.33 3.53
N ILE A 204 11.25 -8.60 3.84
CA ILE A 204 11.60 -9.08 5.18
C ILE A 204 12.93 -9.81 5.07
N ARG A 205 13.86 -9.49 5.97
CA ARG A 205 15.05 -10.28 6.21
C ARG A 205 14.74 -11.29 7.30
N THR A 206 14.69 -12.56 6.96
CA THR A 206 14.43 -13.66 7.90
C THR A 206 15.60 -13.85 8.89
N TRP A 207 15.38 -14.58 9.96
CA TRP A 207 16.39 -14.78 11.00
C TRP A 207 17.61 -15.56 10.53
N ASP A 208 17.47 -16.36 9.47
CA ASP A 208 18.58 -17.07 8.79
C ASP A 208 19.30 -16.20 7.74
N GLY A 209 18.94 -14.91 7.63
CA GLY A 209 19.60 -13.93 6.77
C GLY A 209 19.08 -13.87 5.33
N THR A 210 18.07 -14.63 4.97
CA THR A 210 17.48 -14.57 3.61
C THR A 210 16.56 -13.36 3.44
N LEU A 211 16.41 -12.89 2.19
CA LEU A 211 15.51 -11.78 1.84
C LEU A 211 14.25 -12.32 1.17
N VAL A 212 13.13 -12.13 1.82
CA VAL A 212 11.80 -12.50 1.28
C VAL A 212 11.08 -11.25 0.81
N ARG A 213 10.64 -11.25 -0.47
CA ARG A 213 9.79 -10.22 -1.04
C ARG A 213 8.35 -10.67 -1.03
N ILE A 214 7.50 -9.96 -0.31
CA ILE A 214 6.06 -10.24 -0.19
C ILE A 214 5.28 -9.13 -0.89
N PRO A 215 4.32 -9.43 -1.79
CA PRO A 215 3.41 -8.44 -2.36
C PRO A 215 2.66 -7.69 -1.24
N ASN A 216 2.50 -6.35 -1.37
CA ASN A 216 1.85 -5.56 -0.34
C ASN A 216 0.41 -5.99 -0.05
N GLU A 217 -0.33 -6.39 -1.08
CA GLU A 217 -1.69 -6.94 -0.94
C GLU A 217 -1.70 -8.16 0.00
N LYS A 218 -0.73 -9.07 -0.16
CA LYS A 218 -0.63 -10.25 0.71
C LYS A 218 -0.28 -9.87 2.15
N VAL A 219 0.61 -8.89 2.35
CA VAL A 219 0.95 -8.39 3.69
C VAL A 219 -0.27 -7.75 4.35
N PHE A 220 -0.98 -6.87 3.62
CA PHE A 220 -2.13 -6.12 4.12
C PHE A 220 -3.31 -7.02 4.51
N ASN A 221 -3.54 -8.10 3.73
CA ASN A 221 -4.64 -9.04 3.95
C ASN A 221 -4.28 -10.18 4.91
N SER A 222 -3.00 -10.29 5.35
CA SER A 222 -2.59 -11.31 6.32
C SER A 222 -2.61 -10.79 7.74
N GLU A 223 -2.62 -11.72 8.70
CA GLU A 223 -2.35 -11.38 10.09
C GLU A 223 -0.91 -10.88 10.23
N ILE A 224 -0.75 -9.74 10.90
CA ILE A 224 0.54 -9.13 11.19
C ILE A 224 0.78 -9.21 12.69
N ARG A 225 1.78 -10.01 13.09
CA ARG A 225 2.25 -10.08 14.47
C ARG A 225 3.53 -9.26 14.60
N ASN A 226 3.42 -8.05 15.14
CA ASN A 226 4.57 -7.20 15.44
C ASN A 226 5.12 -7.55 16.82
N LEU A 227 6.38 -7.99 16.88
CA LEU A 227 6.99 -8.55 18.06
C LEU A 227 7.55 -7.49 19.03
N THR A 228 7.67 -6.24 18.58
CA THR A 228 8.25 -5.12 19.36
C THR A 228 7.35 -3.88 19.40
N LYS A 229 6.11 -3.98 18.90
CA LYS A 229 5.15 -2.86 18.95
C LYS A 229 4.92 -2.35 20.38
N TYR A 230 4.90 -3.26 21.33
CA TYR A 230 4.80 -2.96 22.76
C TYR A 230 6.17 -3.11 23.43
N PRO A 231 6.48 -2.31 24.46
CA PRO A 231 7.80 -2.28 25.10
C PRO A 231 8.09 -3.56 25.88
N ALA A 232 7.07 -4.27 26.37
CA ALA A 232 7.19 -5.51 27.10
C ALA A 232 6.52 -6.66 26.36
N ARG A 233 7.16 -7.83 26.41
CA ARG A 233 6.66 -9.08 25.83
C ARG A 233 6.80 -10.22 26.84
N ARG A 234 5.76 -11.07 26.94
CA ARG A 234 5.77 -12.22 27.84
C ARG A 234 6.65 -13.34 27.30
N VAL A 235 7.45 -13.88 28.21
CA VAL A 235 8.24 -15.09 28.02
C VAL A 235 7.49 -16.22 28.69
N ASP A 236 7.17 -17.24 27.92
CA ASP A 236 6.50 -18.46 28.40
C ASP A 236 7.51 -19.63 28.33
N VAL A 237 7.74 -20.31 29.44
CA VAL A 237 8.60 -21.50 29.53
C VAL A 237 7.94 -22.58 30.40
N LEU A 238 8.17 -23.81 30.04
CA LEU A 238 7.71 -24.99 30.78
C LEU A 238 8.93 -25.70 31.38
N ILE A 239 8.88 -25.99 32.68
CA ILE A 239 9.94 -26.64 33.43
C ILE A 239 9.35 -27.90 34.06
N GLY A 240 9.91 -29.06 33.76
CA GLY A 240 9.50 -30.36 34.38
C GLY A 240 10.38 -30.67 35.57
N ILE A 241 9.78 -31.05 36.72
CA ILE A 241 10.47 -31.59 37.89
C ILE A 241 10.03 -33.03 38.14
N ALA A 242 10.87 -33.81 38.84
CA ALA A 242 10.53 -35.19 39.13
C ALA A 242 9.33 -35.28 40.10
N TYR A 243 8.50 -36.33 39.98
CA TYR A 243 7.32 -36.53 40.80
C TYR A 243 7.59 -36.63 42.29
N LYS A 244 8.84 -37.01 42.68
CA LYS A 244 9.27 -37.12 44.06
C LYS A 244 9.61 -35.80 44.73
N GLU A 245 9.76 -34.73 43.94
CA GLU A 245 10.19 -33.42 44.41
C GLU A 245 9.04 -32.63 45.04
N ASP A 246 9.38 -31.74 45.97
CA ASP A 246 8.43 -30.79 46.54
C ASP A 246 8.13 -29.66 45.56
N ILE A 247 6.88 -29.65 45.11
CA ILE A 247 6.38 -28.68 44.13
C ILE A 247 6.48 -27.23 44.66
N ASN A 248 6.13 -27.00 45.94
CA ASN A 248 6.15 -25.68 46.54
C ASN A 248 7.56 -25.14 46.62
N ARG A 249 8.52 -25.97 47.06
CA ARG A 249 9.93 -25.62 47.09
C ARG A 249 10.46 -25.29 45.70
N ALA A 250 10.09 -26.06 44.68
CA ALA A 250 10.48 -25.80 43.30
C ALA A 250 9.95 -24.44 42.82
N ILE A 251 8.67 -24.13 43.08
CA ILE A 251 8.04 -22.86 42.73
C ILE A 251 8.76 -21.68 43.41
N GLU A 252 9.11 -21.82 44.72
CA GLU A 252 9.84 -20.76 45.45
C GLU A 252 11.23 -20.53 44.87
N VAL A 253 11.98 -21.58 44.55
CA VAL A 253 13.29 -21.47 43.89
C VAL A 253 13.21 -20.80 42.55
N ILE A 254 12.20 -21.14 41.73
CA ILE A 254 11.98 -20.52 40.43
C ILE A 254 11.61 -19.06 40.60
N LYS A 255 10.69 -18.70 41.49
CA LYS A 255 10.29 -17.31 41.75
C LYS A 255 11.48 -16.46 42.17
N LYS A 256 12.24 -16.92 43.16
CA LYS A 256 13.44 -16.24 43.62
C LYS A 256 14.47 -16.05 42.49
N THR A 257 14.64 -17.06 41.65
CA THR A 257 15.53 -16.93 40.46
C THR A 257 15.08 -15.88 39.51
N LEU A 258 13.77 -15.72 39.28
CA LEU A 258 13.23 -14.69 38.40
C LEU A 258 13.40 -13.28 39.01
N ASP A 259 13.19 -13.12 40.30
CA ASP A 259 13.35 -11.86 41.05
C ASP A 259 14.81 -11.36 41.01
N ASP A 260 15.78 -12.26 41.01
CA ASP A 260 17.20 -11.93 40.91
C ASP A 260 17.65 -11.57 39.48
N MET A 261 16.77 -11.67 38.48
CA MET A 261 17.10 -11.40 37.07
C MET A 261 16.79 -9.94 36.65
N PRO A 262 17.77 -9.11 36.32
CA PRO A 262 17.57 -7.67 36.11
C PRO A 262 16.73 -7.29 34.88
N LEU A 263 16.54 -8.23 33.94
CA LEU A 263 15.72 -7.99 32.72
C LEU A 263 14.35 -8.68 32.78
N VAL A 264 14.02 -9.35 33.86
CA VAL A 264 12.66 -9.80 34.16
C VAL A 264 11.95 -8.60 34.83
N LEU A 265 10.81 -8.20 34.27
CA LEU A 265 10.06 -7.07 34.79
C LEU A 265 9.31 -7.49 36.05
N ALA A 266 9.35 -6.63 37.09
CA ALA A 266 8.58 -6.82 38.31
C ALA A 266 7.07 -6.63 38.08
N GLU A 267 6.71 -5.78 37.12
CA GLU A 267 5.33 -5.51 36.73
C GLU A 267 5.16 -5.73 35.20
N PRO A 268 4.22 -6.57 34.74
CA PRO A 268 3.37 -7.47 35.54
C PRO A 268 4.19 -8.57 36.24
N GLU A 269 3.78 -8.92 37.46
CA GLU A 269 4.46 -9.94 38.29
C GLU A 269 4.59 -11.28 37.55
N PRO A 270 5.77 -11.97 37.64
CA PRO A 270 5.95 -13.28 37.09
C PRO A 270 5.01 -14.31 37.75
N MET A 271 4.38 -15.14 36.92
CA MET A 271 3.49 -16.23 37.40
C MET A 271 4.19 -17.55 37.25
N VAL A 272 4.22 -18.33 38.35
CA VAL A 272 4.78 -19.68 38.42
C VAL A 272 3.75 -20.60 39.05
N TYR A 273 3.31 -21.60 38.30
CA TYR A 273 2.26 -22.54 38.76
C TYR A 273 2.40 -23.90 38.07
N VAL A 274 1.80 -24.94 38.66
CA VAL A 274 1.70 -26.25 38.03
C VAL A 274 0.73 -26.17 36.88
N ASP A 275 1.17 -26.58 35.70
CA ASP A 275 0.36 -26.62 34.50
C ASP A 275 -0.33 -27.96 34.32
N GLU A 276 0.47 -29.01 34.34
CA GLU A 276 -0.02 -30.39 34.17
C GLU A 276 0.88 -31.42 34.86
N LEU A 277 0.33 -32.59 35.06
CA LEU A 277 1.06 -33.80 35.47
C LEU A 277 1.40 -34.61 34.23
N GLY A 278 2.63 -34.44 33.71
CA GLY A 278 3.10 -35.05 32.47
C GLY A 278 3.54 -36.51 32.65
N ASP A 279 3.90 -37.18 31.57
CA ASP A 279 4.25 -38.61 31.55
C ASP A 279 5.43 -38.99 32.47
N SER A 280 6.39 -38.06 32.65
CA SER A 280 7.60 -38.30 33.43
C SER A 280 7.95 -37.16 34.39
N SER A 281 7.17 -36.09 34.44
CA SER A 281 7.44 -34.87 35.19
C SER A 281 6.16 -34.16 35.65
N VAL A 282 6.27 -33.43 36.77
CA VAL A 282 5.30 -32.37 37.09
C VAL A 282 5.72 -31.11 36.34
N ASN A 283 4.89 -30.64 35.44
CA ASN A 283 5.19 -29.52 34.58
C ASN A 283 4.78 -28.20 35.25
N ILE A 284 5.78 -27.34 35.50
CA ILE A 284 5.61 -26.00 36.06
C ILE A 284 5.68 -24.97 34.93
N TYR A 285 4.62 -24.19 34.80
CA TYR A 285 4.57 -23.11 33.83
C TYR A 285 5.11 -21.79 34.42
N VAL A 286 6.02 -21.17 33.71
CA VAL A 286 6.65 -19.90 34.08
C VAL A 286 6.27 -18.86 33.04
N LYS A 287 5.56 -17.83 33.49
CA LYS A 287 5.21 -16.64 32.68
C LYS A 287 5.91 -15.43 33.25
N ALA A 288 6.88 -14.90 32.54
CA ALA A 288 7.62 -13.71 32.94
C ALA A 288 7.57 -12.64 31.84
N TRP A 289 7.69 -11.39 32.20
CA TRP A 289 7.70 -10.29 31.23
C TRP A 289 9.12 -9.75 31.07
N ALA A 290 9.47 -9.40 29.83
CA ALA A 290 10.79 -8.89 29.48
C ALA A 290 10.66 -7.75 28.47
N PRO A 291 11.65 -6.84 28.37
CA PRO A 291 11.74 -5.87 27.28
C PRO A 291 11.71 -6.58 25.94
N SER A 292 10.80 -6.15 25.06
CA SER A 292 10.54 -6.82 23.77
C SER A 292 11.80 -7.01 22.92
N GLU A 293 12.70 -6.02 22.92
CA GLU A 293 13.97 -6.08 22.18
C GLU A 293 14.95 -7.12 22.73
N LYS A 294 14.84 -7.49 24.02
CA LYS A 294 15.70 -8.44 24.72
C LYS A 294 15.04 -9.79 24.96
N TRP A 295 13.83 -9.97 24.45
CA TRP A 295 12.98 -11.12 24.72
C TRP A 295 13.70 -12.47 24.53
N PHE A 296 14.42 -12.64 23.41
CA PHE A 296 15.12 -13.89 23.11
C PHE A 296 16.24 -14.18 24.14
N ASN A 297 17.03 -13.15 24.47
CA ASN A 297 18.12 -13.27 25.42
C ASN A 297 17.59 -13.58 26.84
N VAL A 298 16.51 -12.90 27.24
CA VAL A 298 15.88 -13.13 28.54
C VAL A 298 15.29 -14.54 28.62
N ARG A 299 14.59 -14.99 27.57
CA ARG A 299 14.07 -16.36 27.52
C ARG A 299 15.15 -17.41 27.65
N SER A 300 16.26 -17.25 26.96
CA SER A 300 17.41 -18.15 27.07
C SER A 300 18.03 -18.13 28.48
N ALA A 301 18.20 -16.92 29.03
CA ALA A 301 18.74 -16.76 30.39
C ALA A 301 17.81 -17.33 31.47
N ILE A 302 16.49 -17.21 31.35
CA ILE A 302 15.50 -17.81 32.27
C ILE A 302 15.70 -19.33 32.32
N LEU A 303 15.74 -19.99 31.15
CA LEU A 303 15.93 -21.45 31.09
C LEU A 303 17.22 -21.89 31.74
N GLN A 304 18.33 -21.18 31.44
CA GLN A 304 19.64 -21.51 32.02
C GLN A 304 19.66 -21.29 33.54
N LYS A 305 19.19 -20.11 34.00
CA LYS A 305 19.24 -19.76 35.43
C LYS A 305 18.33 -20.62 36.30
N ILE A 306 17.14 -20.96 35.80
CA ILE A 306 16.25 -21.89 36.53
C ILE A 306 16.90 -23.27 36.63
N LYS A 307 17.50 -23.78 35.53
CA LYS A 307 18.20 -25.06 35.56
C LYS A 307 19.33 -25.04 36.58
N GLU A 308 20.18 -24.01 36.60
CA GLU A 308 21.28 -23.86 37.57
C GLU A 308 20.77 -23.73 39.02
N ALA A 309 19.63 -23.09 39.24
CA ALA A 309 19.03 -22.93 40.57
C ALA A 309 18.44 -24.23 41.08
N LEU A 310 17.70 -24.96 40.26
CA LEU A 310 17.16 -26.27 40.62
C LEU A 310 18.27 -27.29 40.94
N ASP A 311 19.36 -27.31 40.16
CA ASP A 311 20.53 -28.16 40.44
C ASP A 311 21.16 -27.84 41.79
N ARG A 312 21.35 -26.55 42.10
CA ARG A 312 21.94 -26.12 43.40
C ARG A 312 21.08 -26.51 44.61
N GLU A 313 19.77 -26.51 44.44
CA GLU A 313 18.81 -26.89 45.48
C GLU A 313 18.52 -28.43 45.49
N GLY A 314 19.18 -29.18 44.59
CA GLY A 314 19.02 -30.64 44.52
C GLY A 314 17.67 -31.08 44.00
N ILE A 315 16.94 -30.22 43.29
CA ILE A 315 15.65 -30.53 42.66
C ILE A 315 15.89 -31.17 41.31
N GLU A 316 15.46 -32.41 41.14
CA GLU A 316 15.73 -33.21 39.94
C GLU A 316 14.81 -32.80 38.76
N ILE A 317 15.43 -32.56 37.60
CA ILE A 317 14.76 -32.51 36.30
C ILE A 317 14.84 -33.95 35.73
N PRO A 318 13.72 -34.66 35.61
CA PRO A 318 13.77 -36.08 35.33
C PRO A 318 14.10 -36.38 33.87
N PHE A 319 14.85 -37.43 33.63
CA PHE A 319 14.90 -38.08 32.33
C PHE A 319 13.57 -38.80 32.05
N PRO A 320 13.27 -39.17 30.78
CA PRO A 320 12.10 -39.97 30.46
C PRO A 320 12.07 -41.24 31.32
N GLN A 321 10.98 -41.44 32.07
CA GLN A 321 10.79 -42.59 32.97
C GLN A 321 10.00 -43.69 32.26
N ARG A 322 10.40 -44.93 32.46
CA ARG A 322 9.66 -46.11 31.99
C ARG A 322 9.61 -47.17 33.09
N VAL A 323 8.43 -47.70 33.38
CA VAL A 323 8.24 -48.85 34.23
C VAL A 323 8.16 -50.08 33.34
N ASN A 324 9.11 -51.00 33.48
CA ASN A 324 9.11 -52.25 32.76
C ASN A 324 8.61 -53.36 33.70
N TRP A 325 7.55 -54.07 33.30
CA TRP A 325 7.06 -55.25 34.02
C TRP A 325 7.56 -56.50 33.30
N PHE A 326 8.22 -57.37 34.05
CA PHE A 326 8.68 -58.63 33.53
C PHE A 326 7.73 -59.76 34.02
N ALA A 327 7.23 -60.55 33.06
CA ALA A 327 6.29 -61.64 33.38
C ALA A 327 6.95 -62.84 34.13
N GLU A 328 8.29 -62.92 34.03
CA GLU A 328 9.09 -64.00 34.69
C GLU A 328 10.25 -63.35 35.47
N GLU A 329 10.84 -64.12 36.40
CA GLU A 329 11.99 -63.65 37.18
C GLU A 329 13.20 -63.32 36.30
N LEU A 330 13.69 -62.08 36.40
CA LEU A 330 14.84 -61.61 35.64
C LEU A 330 16.13 -62.09 36.29
N ARG A 331 16.85 -63.04 35.69
CA ARG A 331 18.19 -63.43 36.13
C ARG A 331 19.23 -62.50 35.56
N VAL A 332 19.70 -61.54 36.36
CA VAL A 332 20.75 -60.56 35.94
C VAL A 332 22.12 -61.17 36.40
N LYS A 333 23.00 -61.41 35.44
CA LYS A 333 24.39 -61.70 35.68
C LYS A 333 25.17 -60.37 35.70
N VAL A 334 25.65 -59.98 36.89
CA VAL A 334 26.50 -58.79 37.04
C VAL A 334 27.95 -59.25 36.84
N GLU A 335 28.52 -58.90 35.66
CA GLU A 335 29.98 -59.01 35.50
C GLU A 335 30.62 -57.75 36.11
N LYS A 336 31.46 -57.98 37.12
CA LYS A 336 32.31 -56.94 37.68
C LYS A 336 33.43 -56.68 36.65
N GLY A 337 33.43 -55.50 35.99
CA GLY A 337 34.52 -55.00 35.17
C GLY A 337 35.68 -54.54 36.05
#